data_6e91080fe6f229d26de6cc3f2d288ad2
#
_entry.id   6e91080fe6f229d26de6cc3f2d288ad2
#
_cell.length_a   1.000
_cell.length_b   1.000
_cell.length_c   1.000
_cell.angle_alpha   90.00
_cell.angle_beta   90.00
_cell.angle_gamma   90.00
#
_symmetry.space_group_name_H-M   'P 1'
#
loop_
_entity.id
_entity.type
_entity.pdbx_description
1 polymer ?
#
loop_
_entity_poly.entity_id
_entity_poly.type
_entity_poly.pdbx_seq_one_letter_code
_entity_poly.pdbx_strand_id
1 'polypeptide(L)'
;MVKITDVARRAGVSPSTVSYALSGKRPISEETRQRVRAAIRELGYRPHAGARALASSRSNVLALVVPLRAGLHVPVMMEFAVSVVTTARRYDHDVLLLTQEEGEEGLRRVADTALVDALILMDVQLHDPRLALLRALKGPSVVIGFPASCAGLTCIDLDFRAAGEACVEHLADLGHRVVSLVGSPPEVYVRQTAFAQHVVQGFTAAADRHGLASSVHPCEAVPGGARAVAERLLREQPALTGVVVHNEPLLEPLIDAFEQLGLRVPGDLSVTAICPDELAESVRVPVTSVALPSVEVGTRAVELLMRKLGGEGPVPAATLLPPRLTERASTGRRAVP
;
A
#
# COMPACT_ATOMS: atom_id res chain seq x y z
N MET A 1 -11.10 36.60 -16.17
CA MET A 1 -11.61 35.32 -15.61
C MET A 1 -13.03 35.55 -15.17
N VAL A 2 -13.99 34.75 -15.60
CA VAL A 2 -15.43 34.89 -15.25
C VAL A 2 -15.61 34.56 -13.76
N LYS A 3 -16.35 35.43 -13.06
CA LYS A 3 -16.61 35.31 -11.61
C LYS A 3 -18.04 34.83 -11.37
N ILE A 4 -18.32 34.31 -10.17
CA ILE A 4 -19.66 33.89 -9.75
C ILE A 4 -20.68 35.04 -9.86
N THR A 5 -20.24 36.30 -9.66
CA THR A 5 -21.05 37.52 -9.82
C THR A 5 -21.50 37.75 -11.27
N ASP A 6 -20.71 37.30 -12.26
CA ASP A 6 -21.08 37.44 -13.68
C ASP A 6 -22.15 36.42 -14.04
N VAL A 7 -22.03 35.18 -13.51
CA VAL A 7 -23.07 34.15 -13.65
C VAL A 7 -24.37 34.61 -12.96
N ALA A 8 -24.28 35.16 -11.77
CA ALA A 8 -25.43 35.68 -11.01
C ALA A 8 -26.16 36.76 -11.83
N ARG A 9 -25.42 37.74 -12.38
CA ARG A 9 -25.95 38.79 -13.24
C ARG A 9 -26.62 38.22 -14.47
N ARG A 10 -25.98 37.27 -15.15
CA ARG A 10 -26.49 36.62 -16.39
C ARG A 10 -27.74 35.77 -16.13
N ALA A 11 -27.81 35.08 -15.00
CA ALA A 11 -28.95 34.26 -14.59
C ALA A 11 -30.09 35.06 -13.93
N GLY A 12 -29.90 36.33 -13.62
CA GLY A 12 -30.89 37.18 -12.91
C GLY A 12 -31.13 36.74 -11.46
N VAL A 13 -30.07 36.30 -10.74
CA VAL A 13 -30.16 35.82 -9.36
C VAL A 13 -29.01 36.38 -8.52
N SER A 14 -29.07 36.18 -7.20
CA SER A 14 -27.95 36.55 -6.33
C SER A 14 -26.76 35.57 -6.46
N PRO A 15 -25.54 36.01 -6.14
CA PRO A 15 -24.39 35.09 -6.07
C PRO A 15 -24.60 33.90 -5.13
N SER A 16 -25.33 34.12 -4.01
CA SER A 16 -25.72 33.06 -3.08
C SER A 16 -26.64 32.03 -3.72
N THR A 17 -27.57 32.47 -4.58
CA THR A 17 -28.47 31.57 -5.32
C THR A 17 -27.68 30.71 -6.33
N VAL A 18 -26.67 31.28 -7.01
CA VAL A 18 -25.77 30.52 -7.86
C VAL A 18 -25.01 29.48 -7.04
N SER A 19 -24.49 29.87 -5.87
CA SER A 19 -23.80 28.93 -4.96
C SER A 19 -24.72 27.80 -4.49
N TYR A 20 -25.97 28.08 -4.16
CA TYR A 20 -26.95 27.04 -3.80
C TYR A 20 -27.34 26.15 -4.98
N ALA A 21 -27.43 26.71 -6.21
CA ALA A 21 -27.68 25.94 -7.41
C ALA A 21 -26.57 24.93 -7.71
N LEU A 22 -25.31 25.30 -7.38
CA LEU A 22 -24.12 24.45 -7.57
C LEU A 22 -23.93 23.43 -6.44
N SER A 23 -24.21 23.84 -5.20
CA SER A 23 -23.93 23.00 -3.99
C SER A 23 -25.10 22.11 -3.58
N GLY A 24 -26.33 22.39 -4.03
CA GLY A 24 -27.53 21.66 -3.60
C GLY A 24 -27.94 21.89 -2.13
N LYS A 25 -27.23 22.74 -1.38
CA LYS A 25 -27.43 22.95 0.08
C LYS A 25 -28.79 23.53 0.45
N ARG A 26 -29.47 24.19 -0.48
CA ARG A 26 -30.85 24.70 -0.27
C ARG A 26 -31.70 24.35 -1.48
N PRO A 27 -32.99 24.02 -1.27
CA PRO A 27 -33.90 23.83 -2.38
C PRO A 27 -34.07 25.14 -3.14
N ILE A 28 -33.88 25.07 -4.45
CA ILE A 28 -34.18 26.15 -5.41
C ILE A 28 -35.11 25.57 -6.47
N SER A 29 -35.96 26.45 -7.07
CA SER A 29 -36.83 25.99 -8.14
C SER A 29 -36.05 25.44 -9.32
N GLU A 30 -36.60 24.44 -10.02
CA GLU A 30 -35.96 23.82 -11.18
C GLU A 30 -35.70 24.84 -12.29
N GLU A 31 -36.63 25.80 -12.46
CA GLU A 31 -36.48 26.92 -13.41
C GLU A 31 -35.24 27.78 -13.09
N THR A 32 -35.04 28.12 -11.81
CA THR A 32 -33.86 28.89 -11.35
C THR A 32 -32.59 28.07 -11.57
N ARG A 33 -32.61 26.76 -11.30
CA ARG A 33 -31.48 25.87 -11.52
C ARG A 33 -31.09 25.80 -12.99
N GLN A 34 -32.06 25.71 -13.90
CA GLN A 34 -31.84 25.69 -15.35
C GLN A 34 -31.26 27.00 -15.86
N ARG A 35 -31.78 28.17 -15.41
CA ARG A 35 -31.19 29.48 -15.75
C ARG A 35 -29.74 29.61 -15.33
N VAL A 36 -29.41 29.20 -14.11
CA VAL A 36 -28.03 29.22 -13.60
C VAL A 36 -27.13 28.29 -14.44
N ARG A 37 -27.59 27.07 -14.74
CA ARG A 37 -26.83 26.13 -15.57
C ARG A 37 -26.61 26.64 -17.00
N ALA A 38 -27.59 27.32 -17.58
CA ALA A 38 -27.47 27.95 -18.91
C ALA A 38 -26.41 29.06 -18.86
N ALA A 39 -26.48 29.96 -17.88
CA ALA A 39 -25.52 31.05 -17.72
C ALA A 39 -24.07 30.53 -17.50
N ILE A 40 -23.91 29.46 -16.74
CA ILE A 40 -22.62 28.81 -16.53
C ILE A 40 -22.04 28.28 -17.87
N ARG A 41 -22.84 27.60 -18.67
CA ARG A 41 -22.41 27.08 -20.00
C ARG A 41 -22.05 28.21 -20.94
N GLU A 42 -22.89 29.24 -21.02
CA GLU A 42 -22.70 30.39 -21.90
C GLU A 42 -21.44 31.19 -21.60
N LEU A 43 -21.17 31.40 -20.30
CA LEU A 43 -20.01 32.19 -19.85
C LEU A 43 -18.73 31.34 -19.70
N GLY A 44 -18.80 30.01 -19.88
CA GLY A 44 -17.68 29.13 -19.63
C GLY A 44 -17.20 29.18 -18.16
N TYR A 45 -18.09 29.52 -17.23
CA TYR A 45 -17.73 29.63 -15.82
C TYR A 45 -17.39 28.29 -15.24
N ARG A 46 -16.18 28.20 -14.68
CA ARG A 46 -15.74 27.05 -13.86
C ARG A 46 -15.61 27.54 -12.42
N PRO A 47 -16.38 26.95 -11.49
CA PRO A 47 -16.22 27.28 -10.07
C PRO A 47 -14.78 27.03 -9.61
N HIS A 48 -14.14 28.00 -9.00
CA HIS A 48 -12.84 27.81 -8.36
C HIS A 48 -12.96 26.71 -7.31
N ALA A 49 -12.01 25.77 -7.29
CA ALA A 49 -11.99 24.69 -6.31
C ALA A 49 -12.04 25.23 -4.86
N GLY A 50 -11.29 26.29 -4.56
CA GLY A 50 -11.34 26.97 -3.27
C GLY A 50 -12.69 27.59 -2.92
N ALA A 51 -13.44 28.14 -3.90
CA ALA A 51 -14.77 28.70 -3.66
C ALA A 51 -15.80 27.57 -3.42
N ARG A 52 -15.65 26.42 -4.04
CA ARG A 52 -16.45 25.22 -3.75
C ARG A 52 -16.15 24.67 -2.37
N ALA A 53 -14.87 24.53 -2.01
CA ALA A 53 -14.44 24.08 -0.70
C ALA A 53 -15.00 24.95 0.43
N LEU A 54 -14.94 26.28 0.30
CA LEU A 54 -15.54 27.23 1.24
C LEU A 54 -17.07 27.09 1.33
N ALA A 55 -17.75 26.82 0.21
CA ALA A 55 -19.20 26.68 0.17
C ALA A 55 -19.69 25.33 0.68
N SER A 56 -18.94 24.25 0.44
CA SER A 56 -19.30 22.87 0.80
C SER A 56 -18.67 22.40 2.12
N SER A 57 -17.66 23.09 2.62
CA SER A 57 -16.77 22.64 3.70
C SER A 57 -16.07 21.30 3.35
N ARG A 58 -15.92 21.02 2.03
CA ARG A 58 -15.23 19.83 1.51
C ARG A 58 -14.37 20.22 0.31
N SER A 59 -13.15 19.71 0.28
CA SER A 59 -12.21 19.90 -0.82
C SER A 59 -12.42 18.90 -1.97
N ASN A 60 -13.02 17.77 -1.69
CA ASN A 60 -13.07 16.58 -2.53
C ASN A 60 -11.67 16.10 -2.91
N VAL A 61 -10.72 16.21 -2.00
CA VAL A 61 -9.35 15.75 -2.16
C VAL A 61 -8.98 14.86 -0.98
N LEU A 62 -8.37 13.72 -1.26
CA LEU A 62 -7.77 12.84 -0.28
C LEU A 62 -6.26 13.04 -0.30
N ALA A 63 -5.59 13.02 0.85
CA ALA A 63 -4.13 12.91 0.89
C ALA A 63 -3.73 11.42 0.90
N LEU A 64 -2.80 11.04 0.03
CA LEU A 64 -2.10 9.76 0.10
C LEU A 64 -0.64 10.04 0.46
N VAL A 65 -0.22 9.61 1.64
CA VAL A 65 1.14 9.82 2.17
C VAL A 65 1.95 8.55 1.92
N VAL A 66 2.89 8.65 0.98
CA VAL A 66 3.80 7.56 0.57
C VAL A 66 5.21 8.14 0.52
N PRO A 67 5.96 8.15 1.63
CA PRO A 67 7.33 8.65 1.60
C PRO A 67 8.19 7.79 0.68
N LEU A 68 8.74 8.39 -0.37
CA LEU A 68 9.68 7.71 -1.28
C LEU A 68 11.06 7.69 -0.63
N ARG A 69 11.36 6.61 0.07
CA ARG A 69 12.61 6.39 0.79
C ARG A 69 13.50 5.40 0.05
N ALA A 70 14.80 5.42 0.38
CA ALA A 70 15.71 4.36 -0.04
C ALA A 70 15.21 2.99 0.44
N GLY A 71 15.35 1.97 -0.39
CA GLY A 71 14.93 0.60 -0.09
C GLY A 71 13.45 0.31 -0.34
N LEU A 72 12.64 1.26 -0.82
CA LEU A 72 11.28 1.00 -1.28
C LEU A 72 11.26 0.58 -2.75
N HIS A 73 10.50 -0.46 -3.05
CA HIS A 73 10.23 -0.85 -4.43
C HIS A 73 9.11 0.02 -5.00
N VAL A 74 9.50 1.07 -5.72
CA VAL A 74 8.58 2.09 -6.26
C VAL A 74 7.46 1.50 -7.11
N PRO A 75 7.69 0.49 -7.99
CA PRO A 75 6.61 -0.13 -8.77
C PRO A 75 5.46 -0.65 -7.89
N VAL A 76 5.76 -1.41 -6.84
CA VAL A 76 4.74 -1.93 -5.90
C VAL A 76 4.00 -0.78 -5.20
N MET A 77 4.73 0.24 -4.73
CA MET A 77 4.10 1.40 -4.10
C MET A 77 3.15 2.13 -5.05
N MET A 78 3.49 2.19 -6.34
CA MET A 78 2.64 2.82 -7.36
C MET A 78 1.40 2.00 -7.67
N GLU A 79 1.40 0.68 -7.55
CA GLU A 79 0.19 -0.13 -7.67
C GLU A 79 -0.85 0.26 -6.61
N PHE A 80 -0.43 0.38 -5.34
CA PHE A 80 -1.28 0.89 -4.27
C PHE A 80 -1.80 2.31 -4.59
N ALA A 81 -0.91 3.20 -5.01
CA ALA A 81 -1.28 4.58 -5.33
C ALA A 81 -2.30 4.65 -6.47
N VAL A 82 -2.10 3.90 -7.55
CA VAL A 82 -3.05 3.82 -8.69
C VAL A 82 -4.40 3.28 -8.25
N SER A 83 -4.42 2.24 -7.40
CA SER A 83 -5.65 1.68 -6.87
C SER A 83 -6.42 2.71 -6.03
N VAL A 84 -5.72 3.43 -5.14
CA VAL A 84 -6.31 4.51 -4.33
C VAL A 84 -6.89 5.62 -5.22
N VAL A 85 -6.11 6.11 -6.20
CA VAL A 85 -6.54 7.18 -7.13
C VAL A 85 -7.76 6.74 -7.94
N THR A 86 -7.71 5.54 -8.51
CA THR A 86 -8.79 5.01 -9.35
C THR A 86 -10.08 4.82 -8.54
N THR A 87 -9.96 4.36 -7.29
CA THR A 87 -11.12 4.17 -6.42
C THR A 87 -11.65 5.50 -5.91
N ALA A 88 -10.81 6.45 -5.52
CA ALA A 88 -11.23 7.79 -5.08
C ALA A 88 -12.07 8.52 -6.14
N ARG A 89 -11.73 8.34 -7.42
CA ARG A 89 -12.51 8.91 -8.54
C ARG A 89 -13.94 8.39 -8.62
N ARG A 90 -14.22 7.17 -8.18
CA ARG A 90 -15.61 6.64 -8.12
C ARG A 90 -16.46 7.37 -7.08
N TYR A 91 -15.82 8.05 -6.13
CA TYR A 91 -16.43 8.87 -5.08
C TYR A 91 -16.28 10.38 -5.31
N ASP A 92 -15.97 10.79 -6.56
CA ASP A 92 -15.74 12.19 -6.94
C ASP A 92 -14.64 12.90 -6.13
N HIS A 93 -13.61 12.16 -5.70
CA HIS A 93 -12.43 12.70 -5.03
C HIS A 93 -11.20 12.62 -5.92
N ASP A 94 -10.37 13.67 -5.85
CA ASP A 94 -9.01 13.69 -6.36
C ASP A 94 -8.04 13.24 -5.25
N VAL A 95 -6.80 12.89 -5.62
CA VAL A 95 -5.79 12.45 -4.66
C VAL A 95 -4.57 13.37 -4.74
N LEU A 96 -4.18 13.94 -3.59
CA LEU A 96 -2.93 14.64 -3.40
C LEU A 96 -1.88 13.64 -2.89
N LEU A 97 -0.90 13.33 -3.72
CA LEU A 97 0.19 12.43 -3.36
C LEU A 97 1.30 13.20 -2.63
N LEU A 98 1.64 12.79 -1.42
CA LEU A 98 2.71 13.32 -0.59
C LEU A 98 3.86 12.31 -0.55
N THR A 99 4.94 12.60 -1.26
CA THR A 99 6.07 11.68 -1.46
C THR A 99 7.28 12.01 -0.61
N GLN A 100 7.30 13.18 0.02
CA GLN A 100 8.35 13.55 0.95
C GLN A 100 8.14 12.90 2.32
N GLU A 101 9.18 12.82 3.10
CA GLU A 101 9.10 12.38 4.49
C GLU A 101 8.43 13.46 5.32
N GLU A 102 7.11 13.52 5.20
CA GLU A 102 6.28 14.42 6.01
C GLU A 102 6.29 13.92 7.45
N GLY A 103 7.05 14.58 8.29
CA GLY A 103 6.98 14.36 9.73
C GLY A 103 5.61 14.77 10.30
N GLU A 104 5.47 14.75 11.62
CA GLU A 104 4.23 15.14 12.30
C GLU A 104 3.76 16.55 11.88
N GLU A 105 4.70 17.50 11.76
CA GLU A 105 4.40 18.89 11.40
C GLU A 105 3.86 19.02 9.96
N GLY A 106 4.46 18.30 9.00
CA GLY A 106 3.99 18.32 7.63
C GLY A 106 2.60 17.72 7.46
N LEU A 107 2.31 16.59 8.14
CA LEU A 107 0.99 16.00 8.15
C LEU A 107 -0.06 16.92 8.80
N ARG A 108 0.30 17.59 9.89
CA ARG A 108 -0.56 18.58 10.56
C ARG A 108 -0.89 19.72 9.61
N ARG A 109 0.12 20.26 8.93
CA ARG A 109 -0.06 21.30 7.92
C ARG A 109 -1.08 20.90 6.84
N VAL A 110 -0.99 19.68 6.32
CA VAL A 110 -1.92 19.20 5.29
C VAL A 110 -3.33 19.01 5.86
N ALA A 111 -3.45 18.46 7.06
CA ALA A 111 -4.75 18.21 7.71
C ALA A 111 -5.46 19.51 8.13
N ASP A 112 -4.72 20.50 8.65
CA ASP A 112 -5.30 21.74 9.19
C ASP A 112 -5.66 22.77 8.11
N THR A 113 -5.07 22.68 6.91
CA THR A 113 -5.28 23.69 5.85
C THR A 113 -6.55 23.48 5.02
N ALA A 114 -7.42 22.55 5.37
CA ALA A 114 -8.61 22.19 4.59
C ALA A 114 -8.32 21.89 3.09
N LEU A 115 -7.08 21.55 2.77
CA LEU A 115 -6.68 21.12 1.43
C LEU A 115 -7.21 19.73 1.09
N VAL A 116 -7.41 18.92 2.12
CA VAL A 116 -7.86 17.54 1.98
C VAL A 116 -8.99 17.24 2.97
N ASP A 117 -9.90 16.36 2.60
CA ASP A 117 -11.01 15.94 3.44
C ASP A 117 -10.64 14.77 4.36
N ALA A 118 -9.66 13.98 3.95
CA ALA A 118 -9.23 12.78 4.66
C ALA A 118 -7.83 12.34 4.21
N LEU A 119 -7.23 11.40 4.95
CA LEU A 119 -5.83 11.00 4.78
C LEU A 119 -5.68 9.48 4.77
N ILE A 120 -4.88 8.97 3.82
CA ILE A 120 -4.37 7.60 3.81
C ILE A 120 -2.86 7.66 4.05
N LEU A 121 -2.39 6.94 5.07
CA LEU A 121 -0.97 6.84 5.42
C LEU A 121 -0.45 5.47 5.03
N MET A 122 0.68 5.42 4.32
CA MET A 122 1.40 4.20 3.95
C MET A 122 2.82 4.18 4.54
N ASP A 123 3.52 3.06 4.35
CA ASP A 123 4.91 2.84 4.79
C ASP A 123 5.08 3.17 6.28
N VAL A 124 4.29 2.48 7.11
CA VAL A 124 4.30 2.69 8.56
C VAL A 124 5.33 1.80 9.25
N GLN A 125 5.87 2.31 10.34
CA GLN A 125 6.75 1.58 11.25
C GLN A 125 5.92 0.87 12.33
N LEU A 126 6.48 -0.14 13.01
CA LEU A 126 5.83 -0.77 14.17
C LEU A 126 5.46 0.28 15.23
N HIS A 127 6.35 1.23 15.51
CA HIS A 127 6.16 2.33 16.44
C HIS A 127 6.27 3.67 15.72
N ASP A 128 5.37 3.91 14.77
CA ASP A 128 5.41 5.10 13.91
C ASP A 128 4.97 6.35 14.68
N PRO A 129 5.82 7.39 14.79
CA PRO A 129 5.48 8.61 15.52
C PRO A 129 4.31 9.37 14.90
N ARG A 130 4.06 9.24 13.59
CA ARG A 130 2.95 9.89 12.88
C ARG A 130 1.57 9.40 13.35
N LEU A 131 1.48 8.19 13.95
CA LEU A 131 0.20 7.62 14.38
C LEU A 131 -0.43 8.35 15.57
N ALA A 132 0.39 8.97 16.42
CA ALA A 132 -0.13 9.81 17.50
C ALA A 132 -0.91 11.01 16.95
N LEU A 133 -0.39 11.64 15.91
CA LEU A 133 -1.09 12.71 15.20
C LEU A 133 -2.38 12.22 14.56
N LEU A 134 -2.36 11.08 13.84
CA LEU A 134 -3.56 10.55 13.19
C LEU A 134 -4.71 10.32 14.18
N ARG A 135 -4.40 9.88 15.41
CA ARG A 135 -5.40 9.72 16.48
C ARG A 135 -5.97 11.07 16.96
N ALA A 136 -5.18 12.13 16.90
CA ALA A 136 -5.56 13.47 17.34
C ALA A 136 -6.29 14.29 16.24
N LEU A 137 -6.18 13.87 14.97
CA LEU A 137 -6.84 14.56 13.86
C LEU A 137 -8.36 14.51 13.97
N LYS A 138 -9.02 15.60 13.65
CA LYS A 138 -10.49 15.66 13.54
C LYS A 138 -11.01 14.99 12.27
N GLY A 139 -10.20 14.98 11.21
CA GLY A 139 -10.56 14.38 9.93
C GLY A 139 -10.37 12.87 9.91
N PRO A 140 -11.12 12.15 9.07
CA PRO A 140 -10.96 10.72 8.89
C PRO A 140 -9.59 10.35 8.36
N SER A 141 -9.04 9.25 8.87
CA SER A 141 -7.80 8.67 8.35
C SER A 141 -7.89 7.14 8.29
N VAL A 142 -7.11 6.56 7.36
CA VAL A 142 -6.90 5.13 7.21
C VAL A 142 -5.40 4.89 7.06
N VAL A 143 -4.92 3.82 7.65
CA VAL A 143 -3.53 3.37 7.55
C VAL A 143 -3.49 2.13 6.66
N ILE A 144 -2.76 2.17 5.56
CA ILE A 144 -2.32 0.98 4.83
C ILE A 144 -1.01 0.54 5.50
N GLY A 145 -1.11 -0.52 6.29
CA GLY A 145 -0.06 -0.98 7.16
C GLY A 145 -0.59 -1.43 8.52
N PHE A 146 0.14 -2.27 9.20
CA PHE A 146 -0.26 -2.82 10.48
C PHE A 146 0.80 -2.54 11.56
N PRO A 147 0.70 -1.39 12.27
CA PRO A 147 1.64 -1.06 13.35
C PRO A 147 1.45 -1.98 14.57
N ALA A 148 2.32 -1.90 15.55
CA ALA A 148 2.24 -2.68 16.79
C ALA A 148 0.92 -2.46 17.55
N SER A 149 0.25 -1.33 17.36
CA SER A 149 -1.08 -1.05 17.94
C SER A 149 -1.94 -0.24 16.97
N CYS A 150 -3.07 -0.82 16.58
CA CYS A 150 -4.12 -0.16 15.80
C CYS A 150 -5.18 0.56 16.66
N ALA A 151 -5.01 0.62 17.99
CA ALA A 151 -5.98 1.28 18.87
C ALA A 151 -6.23 2.74 18.46
N GLY A 152 -7.50 3.11 18.24
CA GLY A 152 -7.90 4.44 17.78
C GLY A 152 -7.59 4.76 16.32
N LEU A 153 -7.16 3.78 15.53
CA LEU A 153 -6.88 3.89 14.10
C LEU A 153 -7.82 2.99 13.30
N THR A 154 -7.83 3.17 11.99
CA THR A 154 -8.41 2.24 11.03
C THR A 154 -7.26 1.74 10.14
N CYS A 155 -6.88 0.48 10.31
CA CYS A 155 -5.75 -0.13 9.63
C CYS A 155 -6.22 -1.22 8.65
N ILE A 156 -5.58 -1.28 7.49
CA ILE A 156 -5.79 -2.36 6.51
C ILE A 156 -4.45 -2.76 5.91
N ASP A 157 -4.22 -4.07 5.76
CA ASP A 157 -3.03 -4.59 5.08
C ASP A 157 -3.21 -6.07 4.72
N LEU A 158 -2.26 -6.62 3.97
CA LEU A 158 -2.01 -8.07 3.94
C LEU A 158 -1.55 -8.53 5.33
N ASP A 159 -1.98 -9.71 5.77
CA ASP A 159 -1.36 -10.35 6.92
C ASP A 159 0.05 -10.85 6.54
N PHE A 160 1.02 -9.96 6.61
CA PHE A 160 2.42 -10.25 6.28
C PHE A 160 3.05 -11.28 7.20
N ARG A 161 2.56 -11.40 8.43
CA ARG A 161 3.02 -12.45 9.34
C ARG A 161 2.56 -13.80 8.82
N ALA A 162 1.28 -13.95 8.55
CA ALA A 162 0.73 -15.18 7.98
C ALA A 162 1.31 -15.46 6.58
N ALA A 163 1.67 -14.43 5.80
CA ALA A 163 2.35 -14.60 4.51
C ALA A 163 3.75 -15.24 4.66
N GLY A 164 4.53 -14.76 5.64
CA GLY A 164 5.82 -15.38 5.98
C GLY A 164 5.67 -16.81 6.48
N GLU A 165 4.65 -17.05 7.31
CA GLU A 165 4.32 -18.40 7.80
C GLU A 165 3.97 -19.33 6.62
N ALA A 166 3.09 -18.92 5.71
CA ALA A 166 2.64 -19.73 4.57
C ALA A 166 3.80 -20.15 3.63
N CYS A 167 4.76 -19.26 3.39
CA CYS A 167 5.94 -19.59 2.58
C CYS A 167 6.78 -20.69 3.25
N VAL A 168 7.01 -20.62 4.56
CA VAL A 168 7.79 -21.61 5.30
C VAL A 168 7.04 -22.92 5.45
N GLU A 169 5.74 -22.91 5.74
CA GLU A 169 4.89 -24.10 5.83
C GLU A 169 4.91 -24.88 4.52
N HIS A 170 4.76 -24.20 3.37
CA HIS A 170 4.87 -24.82 2.06
C HIS A 170 6.24 -25.53 1.86
N LEU A 171 7.35 -24.86 2.21
CA LEU A 171 8.67 -25.47 2.11
C LEU A 171 8.83 -26.65 3.08
N ALA A 172 8.32 -26.56 4.30
CA ALA A 172 8.35 -27.66 5.28
C ALA A 172 7.57 -28.89 4.80
N ASP A 173 6.39 -28.69 4.22
CA ASP A 173 5.53 -29.75 3.65
C ASP A 173 6.19 -30.45 2.44
N LEU A 174 7.05 -29.74 1.73
CA LEU A 174 7.88 -30.29 0.65
C LEU A 174 9.15 -31.01 1.16
N GLY A 175 9.38 -31.03 2.48
CA GLY A 175 10.48 -31.75 3.11
C GLY A 175 11.77 -30.95 3.28
N HIS A 176 11.76 -29.63 3.05
CA HIS A 176 12.93 -28.78 3.31
C HIS A 176 13.20 -28.69 4.81
N ARG A 177 14.48 -28.66 5.20
CA ARG A 177 14.93 -28.61 6.60
C ARG A 177 15.80 -27.40 6.92
N VAL A 178 16.38 -26.78 5.89
CA VAL A 178 17.19 -25.57 6.00
C VAL A 178 16.63 -24.55 5.05
N VAL A 179 16.19 -23.41 5.60
CA VAL A 179 15.51 -22.35 4.85
C VAL A 179 16.12 -20.98 5.18
N SER A 180 16.10 -20.07 4.22
CA SER A 180 16.57 -18.70 4.45
C SER A 180 15.59 -17.68 3.89
N LEU A 181 15.46 -16.54 4.58
CA LEU A 181 14.72 -15.38 4.10
C LEU A 181 15.71 -14.37 3.49
N VAL A 182 15.59 -14.08 2.20
CA VAL A 182 16.20 -12.92 1.56
C VAL A 182 15.19 -11.79 1.64
N GLY A 183 15.44 -10.86 2.56
CA GLY A 183 14.51 -9.81 2.91
C GLY A 183 14.81 -8.47 2.24
N SER A 184 14.00 -7.49 2.57
CA SER A 184 14.14 -6.09 2.15
C SER A 184 15.52 -5.52 2.49
N PRO A 185 15.91 -4.37 1.93
CA PRO A 185 17.14 -3.67 2.28
C PRO A 185 17.30 -3.39 3.79
N PRO A 186 18.53 -3.34 4.31
CA PRO A 186 18.80 -3.15 5.74
C PRO A 186 18.09 -1.94 6.36
N GLU A 187 17.99 -0.82 5.64
CA GLU A 187 17.32 0.39 6.12
C GLU A 187 15.84 0.16 6.48
N VAL A 188 15.16 -0.75 5.77
CA VAL A 188 13.76 -1.10 6.04
C VAL A 188 13.62 -1.70 7.43
N TYR A 189 14.58 -2.53 7.83
CA TYR A 189 14.63 -3.15 9.17
C TYR A 189 15.11 -2.18 10.24
N VAL A 190 16.09 -1.32 9.94
CA VAL A 190 16.57 -0.27 10.85
C VAL A 190 15.43 0.68 11.21
N ARG A 191 14.60 1.05 10.24
CA ARG A 191 13.39 1.86 10.47
C ARG A 191 12.26 1.09 11.16
N GLN A 192 12.39 -0.21 11.35
CA GLN A 192 11.32 -1.06 11.88
C GLN A 192 10.02 -0.96 11.07
N THR A 193 10.12 -0.96 9.73
CA THR A 193 8.96 -0.92 8.85
C THR A 193 8.08 -2.14 9.09
N ALA A 194 6.79 -1.92 9.34
CA ALA A 194 5.90 -2.92 9.93
C ALA A 194 5.77 -4.19 9.06
N PHE A 195 5.55 -4.05 7.74
CA PHE A 195 5.39 -5.20 6.86
C PHE A 195 6.61 -6.14 6.87
N ALA A 196 7.82 -5.58 6.83
CA ALA A 196 9.05 -6.37 6.82
C ALA A 196 9.29 -7.09 8.16
N GLN A 197 8.99 -6.40 9.27
CA GLN A 197 9.08 -7.00 10.62
C GLN A 197 8.07 -8.15 10.78
N HIS A 198 6.85 -8.01 10.27
CA HIS A 198 5.84 -9.05 10.32
C HIS A 198 6.23 -10.28 9.48
N VAL A 199 6.82 -10.10 8.29
CA VAL A 199 7.33 -11.23 7.50
C VAL A 199 8.42 -11.98 8.27
N VAL A 200 9.39 -11.28 8.86
CA VAL A 200 10.44 -11.92 9.67
C VAL A 200 9.85 -12.68 10.85
N GLN A 201 8.88 -12.08 11.55
CA GLN A 201 8.21 -12.75 12.68
C GLN A 201 7.49 -14.04 12.23
N GLY A 202 6.74 -13.98 11.13
CA GLY A 202 6.03 -15.14 10.58
C GLY A 202 7.00 -16.22 10.10
N PHE A 203 8.01 -15.83 9.33
CA PHE A 203 9.06 -16.72 8.84
C PHE A 203 9.75 -17.47 9.99
N THR A 204 10.23 -16.74 11.00
CA THR A 204 10.93 -17.33 12.14
C THR A 204 10.02 -18.23 12.97
N ALA A 205 8.81 -17.76 13.28
CA ALA A 205 7.85 -18.55 14.08
C ALA A 205 7.46 -19.88 13.39
N ALA A 206 7.28 -19.88 12.07
CA ALA A 206 6.99 -21.09 11.31
C ALA A 206 8.21 -22.01 11.23
N ALA A 207 9.41 -21.46 11.00
CA ALA A 207 10.64 -22.25 10.99
C ALA A 207 10.87 -22.95 12.33
N ASP A 208 10.70 -22.26 13.44
CA ASP A 208 10.81 -22.81 14.81
C ASP A 208 9.75 -23.91 15.05
N ARG A 209 8.49 -23.66 14.67
CA ARG A 209 7.38 -24.60 14.81
C ARG A 209 7.63 -25.92 14.05
N HIS A 210 8.24 -25.84 12.87
CA HIS A 210 8.58 -27.00 12.04
C HIS A 210 9.98 -27.58 12.32
N GLY A 211 10.73 -27.01 13.26
CA GLY A 211 12.09 -27.46 13.59
C GLY A 211 13.08 -27.28 12.44
N LEU A 212 12.92 -26.24 11.64
CA LEU A 212 13.81 -25.93 10.52
C LEU A 212 14.99 -25.07 11.00
N ALA A 213 16.18 -25.36 10.46
CA ALA A 213 17.28 -24.39 10.55
C ALA A 213 16.97 -23.19 9.64
N SER A 214 17.02 -21.97 10.21
CA SER A 214 16.62 -20.79 9.46
C SER A 214 17.56 -19.62 9.65
N SER A 215 17.60 -18.71 8.67
CA SER A 215 18.35 -17.45 8.75
C SER A 215 17.65 -16.35 7.97
N VAL A 216 17.93 -15.09 8.34
CA VAL A 216 17.37 -13.90 7.71
C VAL A 216 18.50 -13.03 7.18
N HIS A 217 18.43 -12.67 5.91
CA HIS A 217 19.45 -11.91 5.20
C HIS A 217 18.85 -10.68 4.53
N PRO A 218 18.87 -9.52 5.17
CA PRO A 218 18.58 -8.24 4.51
C PRO A 218 19.54 -8.04 3.34
N CYS A 219 19.03 -7.58 2.20
CA CYS A 219 19.85 -7.44 1.00
C CYS A 219 19.48 -6.18 0.21
N GLU A 220 20.51 -5.41 -0.18
CA GLU A 220 20.35 -4.30 -1.10
C GLU A 220 20.08 -4.79 -2.52
N ALA A 221 19.10 -4.20 -3.19
CA ALA A 221 18.80 -4.44 -4.60
C ALA A 221 19.74 -3.63 -5.52
N VAL A 222 21.04 -3.91 -5.41
CA VAL A 222 22.09 -3.26 -6.22
C VAL A 222 22.76 -4.26 -7.17
N PRO A 223 23.43 -3.80 -8.24
CA PRO A 223 24.16 -4.70 -9.11
C PRO A 223 25.14 -5.58 -8.33
N GLY A 224 25.07 -6.91 -8.54
CA GLY A 224 25.88 -7.89 -7.82
C GLY A 224 25.36 -8.27 -6.42
N GLY A 225 24.36 -7.58 -5.87
CA GLY A 225 23.79 -7.87 -4.55
C GLY A 225 23.19 -9.28 -4.47
N ALA A 226 22.43 -9.69 -5.49
CA ALA A 226 21.85 -11.02 -5.58
C ALA A 226 22.92 -12.12 -5.54
N ARG A 227 24.00 -11.95 -6.31
CA ARG A 227 25.12 -12.92 -6.32
C ARG A 227 25.81 -12.97 -4.96
N ALA A 228 26.11 -11.81 -4.37
CA ALA A 228 26.79 -11.74 -3.09
C ALA A 228 25.97 -12.40 -1.96
N VAL A 229 24.63 -12.21 -1.95
CA VAL A 229 23.78 -12.88 -0.96
C VAL A 229 23.67 -14.38 -1.23
N ALA A 230 23.57 -14.83 -2.49
CA ALA A 230 23.56 -16.25 -2.84
C ALA A 230 24.84 -16.97 -2.38
N GLU A 231 26.01 -16.40 -2.68
CA GLU A 231 27.31 -16.96 -2.25
C GLU A 231 27.42 -16.98 -0.71
N ARG A 232 26.93 -15.95 -0.02
CA ARG A 232 26.91 -15.90 1.44
C ARG A 232 26.00 -16.99 2.02
N LEU A 233 24.79 -17.16 1.50
CA LEU A 233 23.84 -18.18 1.92
C LEU A 233 24.44 -19.57 1.84
N LEU A 234 25.03 -19.94 0.71
CA LEU A 234 25.61 -21.24 0.48
C LEU A 234 26.86 -21.51 1.33
N ARG A 235 27.63 -20.49 1.64
CA ARG A 235 28.78 -20.57 2.53
C ARG A 235 28.37 -20.75 4.00
N GLU A 236 27.35 -19.99 4.46
CA GLU A 236 26.89 -20.01 5.85
C GLU A 236 25.99 -21.22 6.14
N GLN A 237 25.24 -21.66 5.13
CA GLN A 237 24.32 -22.79 5.21
C GLN A 237 24.49 -23.74 4.01
N PRO A 238 25.52 -24.59 3.96
CA PRO A 238 25.75 -25.50 2.83
C PRO A 238 24.61 -26.51 2.58
N ALA A 239 23.77 -26.76 3.59
CA ALA A 239 22.58 -27.61 3.50
C ALA A 239 21.30 -26.85 3.09
N LEU A 240 21.40 -25.57 2.71
CA LEU A 240 20.26 -24.75 2.30
C LEU A 240 19.55 -25.37 1.09
N THR A 241 18.23 -25.49 1.18
CA THR A 241 17.40 -26.04 0.11
C THR A 241 16.11 -25.27 -0.14
N GLY A 242 15.76 -24.34 0.72
CA GLY A 242 14.58 -23.48 0.55
C GLY A 242 14.90 -22.02 0.80
N VAL A 243 14.43 -21.13 -0.08
CA VAL A 243 14.60 -19.69 0.06
C VAL A 243 13.25 -19.00 -0.05
N VAL A 244 12.95 -18.13 0.90
CA VAL A 244 11.83 -17.19 0.84
C VAL A 244 12.38 -15.83 0.41
N VAL A 245 11.81 -15.22 -0.61
CA VAL A 245 12.22 -13.90 -1.11
C VAL A 245 11.13 -12.88 -0.82
N HIS A 246 11.49 -11.85 -0.05
CA HIS A 246 10.65 -10.68 0.19
C HIS A 246 11.43 -9.42 -0.18
N ASN A 247 11.81 -9.36 -1.45
CA ASN A 247 12.58 -8.28 -2.07
C ASN A 247 12.42 -8.41 -3.58
N GLU A 248 11.39 -7.79 -4.11
CA GLU A 248 10.92 -7.98 -5.48
C GLU A 248 12.02 -7.78 -6.54
N PRO A 249 12.87 -6.70 -6.45
CA PRO A 249 13.93 -6.48 -7.43
C PRO A 249 15.00 -7.57 -7.47
N LEU A 250 15.11 -8.38 -6.41
CA LEU A 250 16.09 -9.44 -6.33
C LEU A 250 15.57 -10.79 -6.81
N LEU A 251 14.27 -10.94 -7.06
CA LEU A 251 13.66 -12.25 -7.30
C LEU A 251 14.30 -13.00 -8.49
N GLU A 252 14.28 -12.41 -9.67
CA GLU A 252 14.91 -13.01 -10.86
C GLU A 252 16.45 -13.05 -10.76
N PRO A 253 17.15 -11.92 -10.39
CA PRO A 253 18.60 -11.96 -10.24
C PRO A 253 19.11 -12.99 -9.23
N LEU A 254 18.33 -13.29 -8.19
CA LEU A 254 18.71 -14.29 -7.19
C LEU A 254 18.61 -15.73 -7.73
N ILE A 255 17.55 -16.03 -8.48
CA ILE A 255 17.40 -17.32 -9.18
C ILE A 255 18.55 -17.52 -10.15
N ASP A 256 18.86 -16.52 -10.96
CA ASP A 256 19.99 -16.57 -11.90
C ASP A 256 21.33 -16.75 -11.18
N ALA A 257 21.52 -16.10 -10.03
CA ALA A 257 22.73 -16.24 -9.23
C ALA A 257 22.91 -17.69 -8.71
N PHE A 258 21.84 -18.32 -8.21
CA PHE A 258 21.89 -19.71 -7.78
C PHE A 258 22.22 -20.64 -8.93
N GLU A 259 21.64 -20.44 -10.11
CA GLU A 259 21.95 -21.27 -11.29
C GLU A 259 23.39 -21.10 -11.78
N GLN A 260 23.91 -19.87 -11.76
CA GLN A 260 25.34 -19.61 -12.06
C GLN A 260 26.27 -20.27 -11.05
N LEU A 261 25.79 -20.51 -9.82
CA LEU A 261 26.51 -21.24 -8.78
C LEU A 261 26.30 -22.78 -8.88
N GLY A 262 25.59 -23.24 -9.92
CA GLY A 262 25.39 -24.66 -10.22
C GLY A 262 24.17 -25.30 -9.56
N LEU A 263 23.27 -24.53 -8.98
CA LEU A 263 22.05 -25.01 -8.33
C LEU A 263 20.85 -24.82 -9.25
N ARG A 264 20.07 -25.88 -9.48
CA ARG A 264 18.84 -25.82 -10.27
C ARG A 264 17.65 -25.43 -9.38
N VAL A 265 16.81 -24.53 -9.89
CA VAL A 265 15.52 -24.22 -9.29
C VAL A 265 14.42 -24.90 -10.13
N PRO A 266 13.59 -25.79 -9.56
CA PRO A 266 13.50 -26.21 -8.16
C PRO A 266 14.37 -27.43 -7.79
N GLY A 267 15.15 -28.00 -8.71
CA GLY A 267 15.77 -29.32 -8.56
C GLY A 267 16.66 -29.45 -7.30
N ASP A 268 17.50 -28.45 -7.06
CA ASP A 268 18.45 -28.43 -5.95
C ASP A 268 18.02 -27.45 -4.86
N LEU A 269 17.33 -26.35 -5.23
CA LEU A 269 16.87 -25.29 -4.35
C LEU A 269 15.44 -24.88 -4.70
N SER A 270 14.53 -24.85 -3.74
CA SER A 270 13.18 -24.27 -3.89
C SER A 270 13.17 -22.80 -3.52
N VAL A 271 12.42 -22.00 -4.29
CA VAL A 271 12.24 -20.57 -4.05
C VAL A 271 10.75 -20.26 -3.89
N THR A 272 10.37 -19.59 -2.80
CA THR A 272 9.07 -18.97 -2.63
C THR A 272 9.23 -17.46 -2.52
N ALA A 273 8.18 -16.69 -2.80
CA ALA A 273 8.24 -15.23 -2.70
C ALA A 273 6.98 -14.63 -2.09
N ILE A 274 7.11 -13.40 -1.56
CA ILE A 274 6.00 -12.50 -1.26
C ILE A 274 6.15 -11.32 -2.20
N CYS A 275 5.33 -11.28 -3.27
CA CYS A 275 5.46 -10.29 -4.35
C CYS A 275 4.16 -10.21 -5.17
N PRO A 276 3.99 -9.20 -6.04
CA PRO A 276 2.89 -9.19 -7.02
C PRO A 276 2.86 -10.44 -7.89
N ASP A 277 1.66 -10.93 -8.20
CA ASP A 277 1.48 -12.14 -9.03
C ASP A 277 2.09 -11.98 -10.42
N GLU A 278 1.94 -10.81 -11.04
CA GLU A 278 2.50 -10.52 -12.36
C GLU A 278 4.04 -10.67 -12.36
N LEU A 279 4.69 -10.26 -11.28
CA LEU A 279 6.13 -10.45 -11.14
C LEU A 279 6.47 -11.94 -10.98
N ALA A 280 5.75 -12.66 -10.11
CA ALA A 280 5.98 -14.08 -9.88
C ALA A 280 5.81 -14.93 -11.15
N GLU A 281 4.92 -14.50 -12.04
CA GLU A 281 4.65 -15.18 -13.32
C GLU A 281 5.64 -14.80 -14.44
N SER A 282 6.16 -13.56 -14.41
CA SER A 282 7.00 -13.03 -15.49
C SER A 282 8.44 -13.50 -15.46
N VAL A 283 8.93 -13.94 -14.29
CA VAL A 283 10.31 -14.46 -14.16
C VAL A 283 10.46 -15.79 -14.91
N ARG A 284 11.67 -16.08 -15.40
CA ARG A 284 11.97 -17.25 -16.24
C ARG A 284 11.51 -18.58 -15.64
N VAL A 285 11.65 -18.76 -14.34
CA VAL A 285 11.05 -19.87 -13.58
C VAL A 285 9.89 -19.30 -12.79
N PRO A 286 8.62 -19.49 -13.19
CA PRO A 286 7.48 -18.96 -12.45
C PRO A 286 7.50 -19.33 -10.97
N VAL A 287 7.43 -18.33 -10.09
CA VAL A 287 7.71 -18.50 -8.66
C VAL A 287 6.44 -18.75 -7.86
N THR A 288 6.48 -19.80 -7.03
CA THR A 288 5.49 -20.04 -5.98
C THR A 288 5.47 -18.85 -5.03
N SER A 289 4.35 -18.17 -4.90
CA SER A 289 4.31 -16.89 -4.18
C SER A 289 3.04 -16.68 -3.39
N VAL A 290 3.16 -15.86 -2.34
CA VAL A 290 2.04 -15.16 -1.73
C VAL A 290 1.88 -13.82 -2.44
N ALA A 291 0.71 -13.59 -3.02
CA ALA A 291 0.41 -12.37 -3.76
C ALA A 291 0.31 -11.14 -2.83
N LEU A 292 0.85 -10.00 -3.28
CA LEU A 292 0.58 -8.70 -2.69
C LEU A 292 -0.73 -8.14 -3.26
N PRO A 293 -1.82 -8.05 -2.49
CA PRO A 293 -3.13 -7.63 -3.00
C PRO A 293 -3.25 -6.10 -3.03
N SER A 294 -2.32 -5.41 -3.70
CA SER A 294 -2.22 -3.95 -3.75
C SER A 294 -3.51 -3.26 -4.20
N VAL A 295 -4.17 -3.83 -5.22
CA VAL A 295 -5.45 -3.32 -5.74
C VAL A 295 -6.57 -3.47 -4.72
N GLU A 296 -6.67 -4.62 -4.05
CA GLU A 296 -7.71 -4.86 -3.05
C GLU A 296 -7.50 -4.00 -1.81
N VAL A 297 -6.28 -3.92 -1.30
CA VAL A 297 -5.93 -3.08 -0.14
C VAL A 297 -6.22 -1.62 -0.42
N GLY A 298 -5.77 -1.08 -1.56
CA GLY A 298 -6.00 0.31 -1.93
C GLY A 298 -7.48 0.64 -2.12
N THR A 299 -8.24 -0.26 -2.76
CA THR A 299 -9.69 -0.12 -2.93
C THR A 299 -10.40 -0.08 -1.57
N ARG A 300 -10.15 -1.06 -0.72
CA ARG A 300 -10.79 -1.14 0.61
C ARG A 300 -10.36 0.03 1.52
N ALA A 301 -9.12 0.50 1.42
CA ALA A 301 -8.67 1.67 2.17
C ALA A 301 -9.51 2.91 1.86
N VAL A 302 -9.78 3.16 0.56
CA VAL A 302 -10.65 4.26 0.14
C VAL A 302 -12.10 4.04 0.59
N GLU A 303 -12.64 2.84 0.44
CA GLU A 303 -14.01 2.51 0.88
C GLU A 303 -14.19 2.74 2.39
N LEU A 304 -13.25 2.28 3.22
CA LEU A 304 -13.24 2.53 4.66
C LEU A 304 -13.18 4.04 4.96
N LEU A 305 -12.36 4.78 4.20
CA LEU A 305 -12.24 6.22 4.35
C LEU A 305 -13.52 6.95 3.98
N MET A 306 -14.19 6.55 2.89
CA MET A 306 -15.47 7.12 2.44
C MET A 306 -16.59 6.85 3.45
N ARG A 307 -16.66 5.67 4.02
CA ARG A 307 -17.61 5.35 5.11
C ARG A 307 -17.41 6.25 6.32
N LYS A 308 -16.15 6.50 6.71
CA LYS A 308 -15.82 7.45 7.79
C LYS A 308 -16.23 8.89 7.44
N LEU A 309 -15.99 9.35 6.20
CA LEU A 309 -16.39 10.66 5.71
C LEU A 309 -17.92 10.84 5.63
N GLY A 310 -18.63 9.78 5.26
CA GLY A 310 -20.09 9.74 5.17
C GLY A 310 -20.78 9.60 6.53
N GLY A 311 -20.06 9.24 7.59
CA GLY A 311 -20.65 8.94 8.90
C GLY A 311 -21.50 7.67 8.91
N GLU A 312 -21.19 6.69 8.04
CA GLU A 312 -21.95 5.45 7.82
C GLU A 312 -21.70 4.40 8.92
N GLY A 313 -21.76 4.79 10.17
CA GLY A 313 -21.60 3.85 11.31
C GLY A 313 -20.16 3.43 11.58
N PRO A 314 -19.93 2.48 12.49
CA PRO A 314 -18.59 2.06 12.88
C PRO A 314 -17.89 1.31 11.73
N VAL A 315 -16.62 1.63 11.50
CA VAL A 315 -15.72 0.89 10.61
C VAL A 315 -14.79 -0.03 11.43
N PRO A 316 -14.35 -1.17 10.90
CA PRO A 316 -13.38 -2.02 11.59
C PRO A 316 -12.11 -1.24 11.94
N ALA A 317 -11.58 -1.41 13.14
CA ALA A 317 -10.30 -0.83 13.54
C ALA A 317 -9.13 -1.49 12.79
N ALA A 318 -9.27 -2.78 12.47
CA ALA A 318 -8.24 -3.57 11.82
C ALA A 318 -8.86 -4.50 10.78
N THR A 319 -8.29 -4.52 9.58
CA THR A 319 -8.65 -5.43 8.50
C THR A 319 -7.37 -6.04 7.95
N LEU A 320 -7.11 -7.32 8.27
CA LEU A 320 -6.01 -8.08 7.67
C LEU A 320 -6.56 -8.96 6.56
N LEU A 321 -5.99 -8.84 5.37
CA LEU A 321 -6.30 -9.73 4.26
C LEU A 321 -5.49 -11.02 4.43
N PRO A 322 -6.13 -12.19 4.41
CA PRO A 322 -5.41 -13.45 4.53
C PRO A 322 -4.51 -13.68 3.32
N PRO A 323 -3.29 -14.21 3.52
CA PRO A 323 -2.40 -14.54 2.42
C PRO A 323 -3.00 -15.68 1.58
N ARG A 324 -2.74 -15.63 0.28
CA ARG A 324 -3.05 -16.71 -0.65
C ARG A 324 -1.76 -17.13 -1.34
N LEU A 325 -1.24 -18.31 -1.02
CA LEU A 325 -0.10 -18.89 -1.69
C LEU A 325 -0.56 -19.57 -2.98
N THR A 326 0.08 -19.24 -4.08
CA THR A 326 -0.12 -19.87 -5.40
C THR A 326 1.13 -20.67 -5.76
N GLU A 327 0.97 -21.98 -5.88
CA GLU A 327 2.06 -22.88 -6.29
C GLU A 327 2.36 -22.70 -7.78
N ARG A 328 3.66 -22.65 -8.12
CA ARG A 328 4.19 -22.57 -9.48
C ARG A 328 5.42 -23.49 -9.64
N ALA A 329 6.31 -23.17 -10.59
CA ALA A 329 7.40 -24.04 -11.00
C ALA A 329 8.66 -23.99 -10.10
N SER A 330 8.76 -23.05 -9.16
CA SER A 330 9.99 -22.78 -8.40
C SER A 330 10.17 -23.62 -7.14
N THR A 331 9.23 -24.49 -6.81
CA THR A 331 9.30 -25.35 -5.63
C THR A 331 9.15 -26.82 -5.99
N GLY A 332 9.84 -27.70 -5.29
CA GLY A 332 9.83 -29.14 -5.52
C GLY A 332 10.04 -29.92 -4.21
N ARG A 333 9.56 -31.18 -4.20
CA ARG A 333 9.73 -32.06 -3.05
C ARG A 333 11.20 -32.41 -2.86
N ARG A 334 11.66 -32.38 -1.62
CA ARG A 334 12.94 -32.94 -1.23
C ARG A 334 12.78 -34.43 -0.98
N ALA A 335 13.66 -35.27 -1.62
CA ALA A 335 13.80 -36.64 -1.19
C ALA A 335 14.28 -36.65 0.26
N VAL A 336 13.54 -37.32 1.13
CA VAL A 336 14.00 -37.61 2.49
C VAL A 336 15.20 -38.58 2.31
N PRO A 337 16.41 -38.25 2.83
CA PRO A 337 17.56 -39.13 2.75
C PRO A 337 17.32 -40.40 3.52
#